data_e4d3665ea3daba4be5ab50545975f370
#
_entry.id   e4d3665ea3daba4be5ab50545975f370
#
_cell.length_a   1.000
_cell.length_b   1.000
_cell.length_c   1.000
_cell.angle_alpha   90.00
_cell.angle_beta   90.00
_cell.angle_gamma   90.00
#
_symmetry.space_group_name_H-M   'P 1'
#
loop_
_entity.id
_entity.type
_entity.pdbx_description
1 polymer ?
#
loop_
_entity_poly.entity_id
_entity_poly.type
_entity_poly.pdbx_seq_one_letter_code
_entity_poly.pdbx_strand_id
1 'polypeptide(L)'
;MSLRGVKRTFSIFEYCFRGGIPCHEVVQNWVMRYGLYKLNKIPEKRDDWVFILDHSIEFGKKQCLLVLGIPLEKYRKKKCRLRHEDMEVLAADIVESATGKSVTNSLEKVAKKTGRPIQIISDGGRNLVRGCRDFIEKGNENSPVRQTYDVTHKMALILKHQLKNDEIWQSFCKKTAISKRYLIHTDLAYLSPPKPRDKSRWQNLDTYVKWAEMVLKQKTKSMSKIDAEKFKDKLSWIKTYKSHIKEWRAMLDVLDAVKTEIKYNGFNCTSINNVKKSITFLNTYSQRLKYVCEEIIAYLEEECAGIDGVYLGCSDIIESMFGKYKNFSGKSPMKEIGRTILTIPVFAGTINCDEVKIAMETVSAKDVSEWQKDNLGTSLYSKRKQAFSLNNTKN
;
A
#
# COMPACT_ATOMS: atom_id res chain seq x y z
N MET A 1 -15.41 -1.08 10.55
CA MET A 1 -16.37 -1.80 11.43
C MET A 1 -16.20 -3.30 11.23
N SER A 2 -16.37 -4.14 12.27
CA SER A 2 -16.37 -5.61 12.10
C SER A 2 -17.74 -6.09 11.62
N LEU A 3 -17.81 -7.28 10.99
CA LEU A 3 -19.10 -7.86 10.57
C LEU A 3 -20.08 -8.03 11.75
N ARG A 4 -19.56 -8.37 12.94
CA ARG A 4 -20.37 -8.40 14.18
C ARG A 4 -20.83 -6.99 14.61
N GLY A 5 -20.01 -5.97 14.36
CA GLY A 5 -20.38 -4.58 14.58
C GLY A 5 -21.51 -4.14 13.62
N VAL A 6 -21.47 -4.57 12.36
CA VAL A 6 -22.56 -4.33 11.39
C VAL A 6 -23.88 -4.89 11.90
N LYS A 7 -23.90 -6.16 12.39
CA LYS A 7 -25.11 -6.74 13.01
C LYS A 7 -25.63 -5.87 14.17
N ARG A 8 -24.74 -5.41 15.08
CA ARG A 8 -25.14 -4.55 16.22
C ARG A 8 -25.69 -3.19 15.73
N THR A 9 -25.13 -2.62 14.66
CA THR A 9 -25.67 -1.39 14.07
C THR A 9 -27.05 -1.62 13.50
N PHE A 10 -27.26 -2.73 12.77
CA PHE A 10 -28.58 -3.09 12.25
C PHE A 10 -29.62 -3.29 13.36
N SER A 11 -29.23 -3.81 14.55
CA SER A 11 -30.16 -3.94 15.65
C SER A 11 -30.70 -2.62 16.22
N ILE A 12 -29.98 -1.53 16.01
CA ILE A 12 -30.48 -0.18 16.38
C ILE A 12 -31.63 0.24 15.45
N PHE A 13 -31.66 -0.27 14.21
CA PHE A 13 -32.64 0.04 13.18
C PHE A 13 -33.55 -1.16 12.86
N GLU A 14 -33.82 -2.03 13.85
CA GLU A 14 -34.57 -3.28 13.66
C GLU A 14 -35.93 -3.05 12.99
N TYR A 15 -36.58 -1.94 13.31
CA TYR A 15 -37.87 -1.54 12.72
C TYR A 15 -37.81 -1.32 11.20
N CYS A 16 -36.60 -1.12 10.62
CA CYS A 16 -36.40 -0.98 9.18
C CYS A 16 -36.33 -2.34 8.45
N PHE A 17 -36.19 -3.46 9.18
CA PHE A 17 -35.96 -4.80 8.61
C PHE A 17 -37.18 -5.69 8.76
N ARG A 18 -37.97 -5.85 7.70
CA ARG A 18 -39.17 -6.72 7.71
C ARG A 18 -38.91 -8.20 7.93
N GLY A 19 -37.71 -8.71 7.68
CA GLY A 19 -37.31 -10.12 7.77
C GLY A 19 -36.40 -10.46 8.95
N GLY A 20 -36.28 -9.56 9.94
CA GLY A 20 -35.34 -9.71 11.06
C GLY A 20 -33.91 -9.30 10.70
N ILE A 21 -33.05 -9.18 11.74
CA ILE A 21 -31.68 -8.68 11.60
C ILE A 21 -30.76 -9.78 11.07
N PRO A 22 -30.04 -9.56 9.96
CA PRO A 22 -29.13 -10.56 9.42
C PRO A 22 -27.99 -10.86 10.39
N CYS A 23 -27.64 -12.12 10.57
CA CYS A 23 -26.47 -12.49 11.34
C CYS A 23 -25.17 -12.11 10.61
N HIS A 24 -24.05 -12.03 11.33
CA HIS A 24 -22.78 -11.63 10.73
C HIS A 24 -22.29 -12.56 9.62
N GLU A 25 -22.69 -13.81 9.59
CA GLU A 25 -22.38 -14.77 8.53
C GLU A 25 -23.15 -14.50 7.26
N VAL A 26 -24.44 -14.13 7.38
CA VAL A 26 -25.26 -13.69 6.25
C VAL A 26 -24.67 -12.45 5.61
N VAL A 27 -24.30 -11.44 6.42
CA VAL A 27 -23.64 -10.22 5.92
C VAL A 27 -22.31 -10.56 5.24
N GLN A 28 -21.53 -11.47 5.81
CA GLN A 28 -20.29 -11.94 5.19
C GLN A 28 -20.58 -12.60 3.82
N ASN A 29 -21.56 -13.45 3.73
CA ASN A 29 -21.92 -14.12 2.49
C ASN A 29 -22.36 -13.12 1.40
N TRP A 30 -23.15 -12.12 1.75
CA TRP A 30 -23.52 -11.06 0.81
C TRP A 30 -22.27 -10.32 0.26
N VAL A 31 -21.34 -9.95 1.13
CA VAL A 31 -20.11 -9.27 0.73
C VAL A 31 -19.25 -10.15 -0.18
N MET A 32 -19.13 -11.46 0.13
CA MET A 32 -18.36 -12.39 -0.69
C MET A 32 -19.00 -12.63 -2.07
N ARG A 33 -20.33 -12.77 -2.13
CA ARG A 33 -21.10 -12.93 -3.37
C ARG A 33 -20.95 -11.69 -4.26
N TYR A 34 -21.11 -10.50 -3.68
CA TYR A 34 -20.93 -9.25 -4.41
C TYR A 34 -19.48 -9.07 -4.88
N GLY A 35 -18.49 -9.44 -4.04
CA GLY A 35 -17.08 -9.41 -4.42
C GLY A 35 -16.75 -10.36 -5.57
N LEU A 36 -17.32 -11.59 -5.57
CA LEU A 36 -17.14 -12.54 -6.66
C LEU A 36 -17.81 -12.06 -7.94
N TYR A 37 -19.01 -11.49 -7.83
CA TYR A 37 -19.70 -10.86 -8.96
C TYR A 37 -18.83 -9.78 -9.62
N LYS A 38 -18.30 -8.85 -8.82
CA LYS A 38 -17.43 -7.78 -9.33
C LYS A 38 -16.14 -8.30 -9.96
N LEU A 39 -15.54 -9.34 -9.38
CA LEU A 39 -14.32 -9.96 -9.92
C LEU A 39 -14.56 -10.63 -11.28
N ASN A 40 -15.77 -11.19 -11.48
CA ASN A 40 -16.14 -11.85 -12.71
C ASN A 40 -16.75 -10.92 -13.76
N LYS A 41 -17.05 -9.67 -13.38
CA LYS A 41 -17.56 -8.65 -14.31
C LYS A 41 -16.55 -8.43 -15.43
N ILE A 42 -17.06 -8.47 -16.68
CA ILE A 42 -16.22 -8.19 -17.84
C ILE A 42 -16.11 -6.67 -17.99
N PRO A 43 -14.89 -6.11 -17.91
CA PRO A 43 -14.69 -4.68 -18.12
C PRO A 43 -14.93 -4.28 -19.57
N GLU A 44 -15.12 -2.99 -19.81
CA GLU A 44 -15.18 -2.44 -21.15
C GLU A 44 -13.83 -2.63 -21.88
N LYS A 45 -13.86 -3.05 -23.15
CA LYS A 45 -12.65 -3.08 -23.97
C LYS A 45 -12.26 -1.68 -24.40
N ARG A 46 -11.04 -1.30 -24.04
CA ARG A 46 -10.46 0.03 -24.31
C ARG A 46 -8.97 -0.09 -24.61
N ASP A 47 -8.43 0.92 -25.26
CA ASP A 47 -7.00 1.06 -25.61
C ASP A 47 -6.24 2.02 -24.67
N ASP A 48 -6.97 2.68 -23.74
CA ASP A 48 -6.41 3.66 -22.81
C ASP A 48 -6.36 3.17 -21.34
N TRP A 49 -6.38 1.85 -21.09
CA TRP A 49 -6.26 1.32 -19.75
C TRP A 49 -4.89 1.63 -19.13
N VAL A 50 -4.90 2.04 -17.87
CA VAL A 50 -3.73 2.01 -16.97
C VAL A 50 -3.89 0.86 -16.01
N PHE A 51 -2.94 -0.07 -15.98
CA PHE A 51 -2.91 -1.19 -15.03
C PHE A 51 -1.99 -0.87 -13.86
N ILE A 52 -2.46 -1.10 -12.65
CA ILE A 52 -1.70 -0.97 -11.40
C ILE A 52 -1.57 -2.36 -10.80
N LEU A 53 -0.32 -2.82 -10.60
CA LEU A 53 -0.03 -4.17 -10.13
C LEU A 53 0.71 -4.15 -8.80
N ASP A 54 0.31 -5.07 -7.91
CA ASP A 54 1.07 -5.37 -6.70
C ASP A 54 0.73 -6.78 -6.18
N HIS A 55 1.64 -7.34 -5.37
CA HIS A 55 1.45 -8.62 -4.69
C HIS A 55 1.11 -8.41 -3.21
N SER A 56 0.02 -9.03 -2.75
CA SER A 56 -0.22 -9.17 -1.32
C SER A 56 0.55 -10.37 -0.79
N ILE A 57 1.38 -10.14 0.23
CA ILE A 57 2.13 -11.19 0.93
C ILE A 57 1.45 -11.48 2.26
N GLU A 58 1.01 -12.73 2.43
CA GLU A 58 0.38 -13.24 3.65
C GLU A 58 1.15 -14.47 4.15
N PHE A 59 0.68 -15.14 5.20
CA PHE A 59 1.26 -16.40 5.64
C PHE A 59 1.03 -17.53 4.63
N GLY A 60 2.00 -18.43 4.53
CA GLY A 60 1.98 -19.55 3.62
C GLY A 60 2.62 -19.21 2.28
N LYS A 61 2.51 -20.13 1.32
CA LYS A 61 3.10 -19.99 -0.01
C LYS A 61 2.28 -19.10 -0.95
N LYS A 62 0.97 -18.93 -0.65
CA LYS A 62 0.05 -18.25 -1.55
C LYS A 62 0.19 -16.73 -1.45
N GLN A 63 0.20 -16.10 -2.61
CA GLN A 63 0.19 -14.66 -2.77
C GLN A 63 -0.98 -14.28 -3.68
N CYS A 64 -1.52 -13.08 -3.51
CA CYS A 64 -2.51 -12.53 -4.44
C CYS A 64 -1.83 -11.49 -5.32
N LEU A 65 -1.79 -11.73 -6.62
CA LEU A 65 -1.50 -10.71 -7.61
C LEU A 65 -2.77 -9.95 -7.89
N LEU A 66 -2.81 -8.69 -7.50
CA LEU A 66 -3.92 -7.78 -7.77
C LEU A 66 -3.58 -6.92 -8.98
N VAL A 67 -4.52 -6.84 -9.92
CA VAL A 67 -4.48 -5.94 -11.06
C VAL A 67 -5.68 -5.01 -10.97
N LEU A 68 -5.41 -3.74 -10.72
CA LEU A 68 -6.41 -2.67 -10.80
C LEU A 68 -6.33 -1.98 -12.15
N GLY A 69 -7.46 -1.48 -12.63
CA GLY A 69 -7.55 -0.71 -13.86
C GLY A 69 -8.24 0.62 -13.68
N ILE A 70 -7.79 1.59 -14.46
CA ILE A 70 -8.49 2.86 -14.68
C ILE A 70 -8.22 3.33 -16.11
N PRO A 71 -9.22 3.83 -16.86
CA PRO A 71 -8.97 4.51 -18.12
C PRO A 71 -8.12 5.78 -17.92
N LEU A 72 -7.10 5.98 -18.75
CA LEU A 72 -6.21 7.15 -18.64
C LEU A 72 -6.99 8.46 -18.81
N GLU A 73 -7.98 8.47 -19.67
CA GLU A 73 -8.88 9.62 -19.84
C GLU A 73 -9.61 9.97 -18.53
N LYS A 74 -10.13 8.95 -17.83
CA LYS A 74 -10.79 9.14 -16.52
C LYS A 74 -9.83 9.68 -15.47
N TYR A 75 -8.59 9.16 -15.44
CA TYR A 75 -7.53 9.66 -14.56
C TYR A 75 -7.24 11.14 -14.80
N ARG A 76 -7.09 11.55 -16.06
CA ARG A 76 -6.87 12.95 -16.47
C ARG A 76 -8.07 13.84 -16.10
N LYS A 77 -9.31 13.40 -16.37
CA LYS A 77 -10.55 14.13 -15.98
C LYS A 77 -10.64 14.33 -14.46
N LYS A 78 -10.13 13.39 -13.66
CA LYS A 78 -10.07 13.50 -12.19
C LYS A 78 -8.88 14.33 -11.70
N LYS A 79 -8.15 15.02 -12.58
CA LYS A 79 -6.98 15.85 -12.25
C LYS A 79 -5.97 15.07 -11.41
N CYS A 80 -5.66 13.86 -11.83
CA CYS A 80 -4.71 12.92 -11.22
C CYS A 80 -5.08 12.46 -9.79
N ARG A 81 -6.28 12.75 -9.30
CA ARG A 81 -6.73 12.38 -7.95
C ARG A 81 -7.57 11.12 -8.01
N LEU A 82 -6.99 10.02 -7.54
CA LEU A 82 -7.65 8.71 -7.53
C LEU A 82 -8.33 8.44 -6.18
N ARG A 83 -9.53 7.88 -6.27
CA ARG A 83 -10.24 7.27 -5.15
C ARG A 83 -10.52 5.80 -5.47
N HIS A 84 -10.85 5.00 -4.46
CA HIS A 84 -11.21 3.60 -4.67
C HIS A 84 -12.41 3.43 -5.61
N GLU A 85 -13.36 4.36 -5.56
CA GLU A 85 -14.55 4.39 -6.44
C GLU A 85 -14.22 4.63 -7.93
N ASP A 86 -13.03 5.12 -8.23
CA ASP A 86 -12.59 5.36 -9.61
C ASP A 86 -11.98 4.11 -10.26
N MET A 87 -11.62 3.11 -9.45
CA MET A 87 -10.87 1.92 -9.87
C MET A 87 -11.79 0.75 -10.24
N GLU A 88 -11.29 -0.12 -11.10
CA GLU A 88 -11.86 -1.45 -11.37
C GLU A 88 -10.86 -2.53 -10.95
N VAL A 89 -11.35 -3.65 -10.38
CA VAL A 89 -10.51 -4.82 -10.13
C VAL A 89 -10.59 -5.72 -11.38
N LEU A 90 -9.49 -5.76 -12.11
CA LEU A 90 -9.38 -6.52 -13.35
C LEU A 90 -8.96 -7.98 -13.12
N ALA A 91 -8.15 -8.22 -12.08
CA ALA A 91 -7.79 -9.56 -11.62
C ALA A 91 -7.39 -9.55 -10.14
N ALA A 92 -7.63 -10.67 -9.46
CA ALA A 92 -7.12 -10.99 -8.14
C ALA A 92 -6.66 -12.47 -8.16
N ASP A 93 -5.53 -12.71 -8.81
CA ASP A 93 -5.02 -14.06 -9.07
C ASP A 93 -4.26 -14.60 -7.87
N ILE A 94 -4.67 -15.78 -7.38
CA ILE A 94 -3.99 -16.47 -6.30
C ILE A 94 -2.88 -17.33 -6.90
N VAL A 95 -1.63 -17.01 -6.54
CA VAL A 95 -0.44 -17.71 -7.04
C VAL A 95 0.34 -18.34 -5.87
N GLU A 96 0.88 -19.54 -6.08
CA GLU A 96 1.74 -20.19 -5.08
C GLU A 96 3.17 -19.66 -5.10
N SER A 97 3.59 -19.11 -6.23
CA SER A 97 4.89 -18.50 -6.43
C SER A 97 4.74 -17.26 -7.31
N ALA A 98 5.14 -16.12 -6.76
CA ALA A 98 5.23 -14.87 -7.55
C ALA A 98 6.44 -14.96 -8.47
N THR A 99 6.22 -15.27 -9.74
CA THR A 99 7.23 -15.31 -10.79
C THR A 99 6.89 -14.32 -11.89
N GLY A 100 7.90 -13.89 -12.69
CA GLY A 100 7.62 -13.08 -13.87
C GLY A 100 6.59 -13.73 -14.79
N LYS A 101 6.69 -15.06 -15.00
CA LYS A 101 5.75 -15.83 -15.82
C LYS A 101 4.31 -15.77 -15.29
N SER A 102 4.10 -15.86 -13.96
CA SER A 102 2.75 -15.74 -13.39
C SER A 102 2.16 -14.35 -13.61
N VAL A 103 2.98 -13.30 -13.51
CA VAL A 103 2.59 -11.92 -13.79
C VAL A 103 2.23 -11.76 -15.28
N THR A 104 3.09 -12.21 -16.20
CA THR A 104 2.83 -12.16 -17.64
C THR A 104 1.52 -12.85 -17.99
N ASN A 105 1.29 -14.08 -17.48
CA ASN A 105 0.07 -14.83 -17.76
C ASN A 105 -1.19 -14.11 -17.22
N SER A 106 -1.10 -13.49 -16.06
CA SER A 106 -2.21 -12.69 -15.50
C SER A 106 -2.52 -11.49 -16.39
N LEU A 107 -1.49 -10.73 -16.80
CA LEU A 107 -1.63 -9.58 -17.69
C LEU A 107 -2.22 -9.97 -19.05
N GLU A 108 -1.80 -11.11 -19.63
CA GLU A 108 -2.36 -11.61 -20.88
C GLU A 108 -3.85 -11.98 -20.74
N LYS A 109 -4.25 -12.61 -19.62
CA LYS A 109 -5.66 -12.92 -19.33
C LYS A 109 -6.49 -11.64 -19.19
N VAL A 110 -5.97 -10.64 -18.49
CA VAL A 110 -6.63 -9.35 -18.33
C VAL A 110 -6.74 -8.65 -19.68
N ALA A 111 -5.68 -8.54 -20.44
CA ALA A 111 -5.65 -7.86 -21.74
C ALA A 111 -6.60 -8.49 -22.78
N LYS A 112 -6.83 -9.80 -22.72
CA LYS A 112 -7.85 -10.46 -23.56
C LYS A 112 -9.27 -9.95 -23.28
N LYS A 113 -9.55 -9.54 -22.04
CA LYS A 113 -10.88 -9.05 -21.62
C LYS A 113 -11.02 -7.54 -21.81
N THR A 114 -9.95 -6.78 -21.52
CA THR A 114 -9.99 -5.31 -21.45
C THR A 114 -9.47 -4.60 -22.68
N GLY A 115 -8.66 -5.26 -23.49
CA GLY A 115 -7.71 -4.65 -24.42
C GLY A 115 -6.34 -4.48 -23.74
N ARG A 116 -5.31 -4.14 -24.53
CA ARG A 116 -3.97 -3.88 -23.99
C ARG A 116 -3.93 -2.52 -23.27
N PRO A 117 -3.21 -2.41 -22.15
CA PRO A 117 -3.07 -1.13 -21.46
C PRO A 117 -2.11 -0.21 -22.23
N ILE A 118 -2.28 1.09 -22.07
CA ILE A 118 -1.29 2.08 -22.52
C ILE A 118 -0.17 2.26 -21.47
N GLN A 119 -0.45 1.94 -20.20
CA GLN A 119 0.50 2.06 -19.10
C GLN A 119 0.34 0.92 -18.10
N ILE A 120 1.46 0.44 -17.57
CA ILE A 120 1.52 -0.47 -16.43
C ILE A 120 2.40 0.17 -15.36
N ILE A 121 1.90 0.29 -14.12
CA ILE A 121 2.65 0.80 -12.97
C ILE A 121 2.76 -0.26 -11.87
N SER A 122 3.96 -0.39 -11.28
CA SER A 122 4.24 -1.33 -10.20
C SER A 122 5.31 -0.79 -9.23
N ASP A 123 5.52 -1.49 -8.11
CA ASP A 123 6.49 -1.16 -7.05
C ASP A 123 7.96 -1.47 -7.39
N GLY A 124 8.25 -1.94 -8.59
CA GLY A 124 9.61 -2.30 -9.00
C GLY A 124 10.10 -3.65 -8.44
N GLY A 125 9.24 -4.46 -7.85
CA GLY A 125 9.57 -5.84 -7.46
C GLY A 125 10.09 -6.64 -8.66
N ARG A 126 11.21 -7.37 -8.50
CA ARG A 126 11.89 -8.07 -9.62
C ARG A 126 10.96 -8.92 -10.49
N ASN A 127 10.03 -9.62 -9.86
CA ASN A 127 9.08 -10.48 -10.57
C ASN A 127 8.01 -9.68 -11.31
N LEU A 128 7.57 -8.54 -10.75
CA LEU A 128 6.63 -7.62 -11.40
C LEU A 128 7.30 -6.97 -12.62
N VAL A 129 8.50 -6.40 -12.43
CA VAL A 129 9.26 -5.75 -13.50
C VAL A 129 9.51 -6.72 -14.66
N ARG A 130 9.97 -7.95 -14.36
CA ARG A 130 10.22 -8.98 -15.38
C ARG A 130 8.94 -9.36 -16.10
N GLY A 131 7.86 -9.65 -15.33
CA GLY A 131 6.59 -10.07 -15.94
C GLY A 131 5.93 -9.00 -16.78
N CYS A 132 6.04 -7.72 -16.39
CA CYS A 132 5.60 -6.58 -17.19
C CYS A 132 6.41 -6.47 -18.48
N ARG A 133 7.75 -6.59 -18.40
CA ARG A 133 8.62 -6.56 -19.57
C ARG A 133 8.28 -7.69 -20.55
N ASP A 134 8.24 -8.94 -20.07
CA ASP A 134 7.88 -10.10 -20.89
C ASP A 134 6.51 -9.95 -21.56
N PHE A 135 5.53 -9.31 -20.88
CA PHE A 135 4.22 -9.00 -21.45
C PHE A 135 4.30 -7.91 -22.53
N ILE A 136 5.11 -6.87 -22.31
CA ILE A 136 5.29 -5.76 -23.27
C ILE A 136 5.95 -6.28 -24.55
N GLU A 137 7.05 -7.03 -24.42
CA GLU A 137 7.82 -7.59 -25.54
C GLU A 137 7.02 -8.57 -26.41
N LYS A 138 6.06 -9.28 -25.84
CA LYS A 138 5.13 -10.13 -26.59
C LYS A 138 4.06 -9.38 -27.37
N GLY A 139 3.93 -8.09 -27.15
CA GLY A 139 2.95 -7.26 -27.86
C GLY A 139 3.39 -6.83 -29.24
N ASN A 140 2.44 -6.30 -30.02
CA ASN A 140 2.76 -5.71 -31.31
C ASN A 140 3.40 -4.32 -31.11
N GLU A 141 4.37 -3.98 -31.95
CA GLU A 141 5.06 -2.68 -31.99
C GLU A 141 4.08 -1.49 -32.16
N ASN A 142 2.92 -1.73 -32.75
CA ASN A 142 1.89 -0.71 -32.99
C ASN A 142 1.10 -0.27 -31.75
N SER A 143 1.32 -0.90 -30.59
CA SER A 143 0.64 -0.56 -29.32
C SER A 143 1.65 -0.52 -28.18
N PRO A 144 2.50 0.52 -28.13
CA PRO A 144 3.53 0.63 -27.11
C PRO A 144 2.89 0.77 -25.72
N VAL A 145 3.30 -0.10 -24.80
CA VAL A 145 2.87 -0.08 -23.40
C VAL A 145 3.97 0.54 -22.56
N ARG A 146 3.65 1.63 -21.86
CA ARG A 146 4.59 2.28 -20.95
C ARG A 146 4.69 1.50 -19.66
N GLN A 147 5.89 1.06 -19.29
CA GLN A 147 6.18 0.56 -17.96
C GLN A 147 6.66 1.71 -17.07
N THR A 148 6.00 1.92 -15.92
CA THR A 148 6.28 3.01 -14.98
C THR A 148 6.63 2.45 -13.62
N TYR A 149 7.69 2.99 -13.00
CA TYR A 149 8.06 2.67 -11.64
C TYR A 149 7.38 3.64 -10.65
N ASP A 150 6.71 3.11 -9.63
CA ASP A 150 6.00 3.92 -8.62
C ASP A 150 6.93 4.91 -7.91
N VAL A 151 6.54 6.20 -7.92
CA VAL A 151 7.34 7.27 -7.33
C VAL A 151 7.57 7.09 -5.83
N THR A 152 6.56 6.64 -5.09
CA THR A 152 6.66 6.48 -3.63
C THR A 152 7.65 5.37 -3.27
N HIS A 153 7.64 4.27 -4.03
CA HIS A 153 8.59 3.17 -3.87
C HIS A 153 10.01 3.57 -4.28
N LYS A 154 10.17 4.31 -5.37
CA LYS A 154 11.48 4.82 -5.81
C LYS A 154 12.08 5.76 -4.77
N MET A 155 11.30 6.69 -4.25
CA MET A 155 11.74 7.60 -3.17
C MET A 155 12.14 6.81 -1.91
N ALA A 156 11.38 5.79 -1.55
CA ALA A 156 11.71 4.92 -0.42
C ALA A 156 13.01 4.13 -0.64
N LEU A 157 13.27 3.69 -1.88
CA LEU A 157 14.51 2.99 -2.23
C LEU A 157 15.73 3.91 -2.14
N ILE A 158 15.64 5.12 -2.67
CA ILE A 158 16.69 6.14 -2.56
C ILE A 158 17.03 6.40 -1.10
N LEU A 159 16.01 6.65 -0.25
CA LEU A 159 16.21 6.85 1.18
C LEU A 159 16.85 5.65 1.86
N LYS A 160 16.41 4.44 1.53
CA LYS A 160 16.96 3.20 2.09
C LYS A 160 18.46 3.06 1.77
N HIS A 161 18.88 3.40 0.56
CA HIS A 161 20.29 3.37 0.18
C HIS A 161 21.11 4.35 1.03
N GLN A 162 20.57 5.53 1.33
CA GLN A 162 21.26 6.54 2.14
C GLN A 162 21.38 6.15 3.63
N LEU A 163 20.43 5.41 4.16
CA LEU A 163 20.36 5.11 5.61
C LEU A 163 20.87 3.71 5.98
N LYS A 164 20.94 2.77 5.03
CA LYS A 164 21.22 1.35 5.31
C LYS A 164 22.54 1.14 6.08
N ASN A 165 23.60 1.84 5.68
CA ASN A 165 24.93 1.72 6.24
C ASN A 165 25.36 3.00 7.01
N ASP A 166 24.42 3.88 7.34
CA ASP A 166 24.69 5.13 8.07
C ASP A 166 24.79 4.81 9.57
N GLU A 167 26.03 4.80 10.10
CA GLU A 167 26.31 4.54 11.51
C GLU A 167 25.66 5.58 12.43
N ILE A 168 25.57 6.84 11.99
CA ILE A 168 24.96 7.93 12.76
C ILE A 168 23.46 7.66 12.89
N TRP A 169 22.79 7.29 11.80
CA TRP A 169 21.39 6.91 11.82
C TRP A 169 21.14 5.68 12.71
N GLN A 170 21.97 4.66 12.60
CA GLN A 170 21.85 3.45 13.42
C GLN A 170 22.06 3.76 14.90
N SER A 171 23.04 4.60 15.24
CA SER A 171 23.29 5.07 16.61
C SER A 171 22.11 5.87 17.15
N PHE A 172 21.54 6.77 16.34
CA PHE A 172 20.33 7.52 16.68
C PHE A 172 19.15 6.59 16.99
N CYS A 173 18.90 5.59 16.13
CA CYS A 173 17.84 4.61 16.35
C CYS A 173 18.04 3.80 17.64
N LYS A 174 19.27 3.37 17.95
CA LYS A 174 19.60 2.66 19.20
C LYS A 174 19.29 3.53 20.42
N LYS A 175 19.76 4.80 20.44
CA LYS A 175 19.49 5.75 21.54
C LYS A 175 17.99 6.04 21.68
N THR A 176 17.27 6.17 20.58
CA THR A 176 15.82 6.34 20.56
C THR A 176 15.11 5.15 21.23
N ALA A 177 15.51 3.91 20.92
CA ALA A 177 14.95 2.72 21.53
C ALA A 177 15.23 2.63 23.04
N ILE A 178 16.42 3.05 23.46
CA ILE A 178 16.80 3.12 24.89
C ILE A 178 15.94 4.17 25.61
N SER A 179 15.85 5.39 25.08
CA SER A 179 15.02 6.45 25.66
C SER A 179 13.56 6.02 25.80
N LYS A 180 13.02 5.31 24.81
CA LYS A 180 11.64 4.77 24.89
C LYS A 180 11.44 3.87 26.09
N ARG A 181 12.33 2.91 26.32
CA ARG A 181 12.23 1.97 27.43
C ARG A 181 12.23 2.67 28.79
N TYR A 182 13.03 3.75 28.93
CA TYR A 182 13.09 4.49 30.18
C TYR A 182 11.91 5.44 30.40
N LEU A 183 11.34 6.01 29.34
CA LEU A 183 10.31 7.05 29.47
C LEU A 183 8.90 6.48 29.61
N ILE A 184 8.62 5.31 29.03
CA ILE A 184 7.24 4.77 28.87
C ILE A 184 6.50 4.54 30.21
N HIS A 185 7.24 4.37 31.30
CA HIS A 185 6.70 4.15 32.64
C HIS A 185 6.96 5.34 33.59
N THR A 186 7.16 6.55 33.07
CA THR A 186 7.39 7.77 33.85
C THR A 186 6.38 8.84 33.47
N ASP A 187 6.33 9.91 34.27
CA ASP A 187 5.49 11.09 33.97
C ASP A 187 5.89 11.77 32.65
N LEU A 188 7.09 11.47 32.12
CA LEU A 188 7.53 11.91 30.78
C LEU A 188 7.14 10.98 29.64
N ALA A 189 6.22 10.02 29.86
CA ALA A 189 5.75 9.07 28.84
C ALA A 189 5.21 9.78 27.57
N TYR A 190 4.64 10.97 27.70
CA TYR A 190 4.17 11.80 26.59
C TYR A 190 5.29 12.28 25.65
N LEU A 191 6.55 12.28 26.10
CA LEU A 191 7.75 12.56 25.29
C LEU A 191 8.40 11.29 24.73
N SER A 192 7.83 10.11 25.00
CA SER A 192 8.39 8.85 24.51
C SER A 192 8.46 8.82 22.99
N PRO A 193 9.56 8.28 22.43
CA PRO A 193 9.67 8.09 20.98
C PRO A 193 8.53 7.23 20.42
N PRO A 194 8.13 7.48 19.18
CA PRO A 194 7.11 6.65 18.53
C PRO A 194 7.55 5.19 18.43
N LYS A 195 6.58 4.26 18.34
CA LYS A 195 6.90 2.85 18.07
C LYS A 195 7.42 2.74 16.63
N PRO A 196 8.57 2.09 16.41
CA PRO A 196 9.03 1.83 15.05
C PRO A 196 8.02 0.94 14.31
N ARG A 197 7.84 1.22 13.03
CA ARG A 197 7.02 0.43 12.12
C ARG A 197 7.92 -0.55 11.37
N ASP A 198 7.65 -1.83 11.45
CA ASP A 198 8.48 -2.88 10.84
C ASP A 198 8.55 -2.76 9.30
N LYS A 199 7.46 -2.27 8.70
CA LYS A 199 7.33 -2.06 7.26
C LYS A 199 7.23 -0.55 6.93
N SER A 200 8.14 0.25 7.48
CA SER A 200 8.18 1.67 7.17
C SER A 200 8.89 1.93 5.84
N ARG A 201 8.21 2.52 4.87
CA ARG A 201 8.82 2.99 3.61
C ARG A 201 9.97 3.95 3.84
N TRP A 202 9.78 4.88 4.77
CA TRP A 202 10.77 5.90 5.12
C TRP A 202 11.76 5.46 6.21
N GLN A 203 11.95 4.15 6.44
CA GLN A 203 12.83 3.61 7.49
C GLN A 203 12.58 4.23 8.88
N ASN A 204 11.34 4.65 9.15
CA ASN A 204 10.91 5.43 10.33
C ASN A 204 11.54 6.84 10.45
N LEU A 205 12.26 7.31 9.44
CA LEU A 205 12.89 8.62 9.45
C LEU A 205 11.87 9.74 9.69
N ASP A 206 10.73 9.68 8.98
CA ASP A 206 9.61 10.62 9.07
C ASP A 206 9.11 10.81 10.51
N THR A 207 8.91 9.70 11.23
CA THR A 207 8.37 9.72 12.60
C THR A 207 9.43 10.11 13.62
N TYR A 208 10.67 9.64 13.43
CA TYR A 208 11.76 9.91 14.35
C TYR A 208 12.29 11.34 14.24
N VAL A 209 12.43 11.88 13.04
CA VAL A 209 12.82 13.28 12.83
C VAL A 209 11.75 14.21 13.42
N LYS A 210 10.48 13.99 13.13
CA LYS A 210 9.38 14.77 13.69
C LYS A 210 9.38 14.74 15.23
N TRP A 211 9.57 13.57 15.82
CA TRP A 211 9.69 13.43 17.27
C TRP A 211 10.90 14.18 17.83
N ALA A 212 12.07 14.00 17.22
CA ALA A 212 13.29 14.67 17.68
C ALA A 212 13.20 16.20 17.62
N GLU A 213 12.59 16.76 16.58
CA GLU A 213 12.31 18.19 16.46
C GLU A 213 11.39 18.70 17.56
N MET A 214 10.33 17.93 17.90
CA MET A 214 9.44 18.28 19.02
C MET A 214 10.20 18.29 20.35
N VAL A 215 11.05 17.28 20.60
CA VAL A 215 11.86 17.21 21.83
C VAL A 215 12.88 18.36 21.90
N LEU A 216 13.51 18.72 20.77
CA LEU A 216 14.44 19.86 20.73
C LEU A 216 13.78 21.21 21.01
N LYS A 217 12.48 21.35 20.69
CA LYS A 217 11.67 22.57 20.97
C LYS A 217 11.12 22.60 22.40
N GLN A 218 11.16 21.47 23.13
CA GLN A 218 10.59 21.38 24.47
C GLN A 218 11.33 22.30 25.46
N LYS A 219 10.56 23.13 26.18
CA LYS A 219 11.06 24.01 27.24
C LYS A 219 10.95 23.30 28.59
N THR A 220 12.07 23.20 29.30
CA THR A 220 12.10 22.56 30.65
C THR A 220 11.59 23.48 31.76
N LYS A 221 11.42 24.79 31.49
CA LYS A 221 11.00 25.77 32.50
C LYS A 221 9.59 25.49 33.07
N SER A 222 8.73 24.78 32.34
CA SER A 222 7.35 24.42 32.77
C SER A 222 7.27 23.03 33.42
N MET A 223 8.40 22.32 33.56
CA MET A 223 8.47 21.01 34.18
C MET A 223 8.78 21.11 35.67
N SER A 224 8.40 20.11 36.45
CA SER A 224 8.91 19.92 37.81
C SER A 224 10.45 19.78 37.78
N LYS A 225 11.12 20.08 38.91
CA LYS A 225 12.59 19.93 38.99
C LYS A 225 13.00 18.49 38.67
N ILE A 226 12.27 17.51 39.19
CA ILE A 226 12.53 16.07 38.97
C ILE A 226 12.38 15.70 37.51
N ASP A 227 11.34 16.18 36.85
CA ASP A 227 11.10 15.89 35.44
C ASP A 227 12.09 16.57 34.52
N ALA A 228 12.53 17.80 34.87
CA ALA A 228 13.56 18.50 34.13
C ALA A 228 14.93 17.80 34.22
N GLU A 229 15.26 17.19 35.39
CA GLU A 229 16.46 16.38 35.54
C GLU A 229 16.37 15.08 34.73
N LYS A 230 15.24 14.34 34.82
CA LYS A 230 14.97 13.15 34.00
C LYS A 230 15.01 13.47 32.50
N PHE A 231 14.44 14.59 32.09
CA PHE A 231 14.47 15.05 30.68
C PHE A 231 15.93 15.27 30.22
N LYS A 232 16.75 15.95 31.03
CA LYS A 232 18.16 16.17 30.70
C LYS A 232 18.91 14.85 30.59
N ASP A 233 18.73 13.94 31.54
CA ASP A 233 19.40 12.65 31.57
C ASP A 233 19.04 11.78 30.37
N LYS A 234 17.74 11.67 30.03
CA LYS A 234 17.25 10.70 29.04
C LYS A 234 17.15 11.24 27.61
N LEU A 235 17.08 12.56 27.40
CA LEU A 235 16.81 13.16 26.10
C LEU A 235 17.83 14.21 25.63
N SER A 236 18.78 14.66 26.50
CA SER A 236 19.79 15.68 26.10
C SER A 236 20.68 15.22 24.94
N TRP A 237 20.90 13.91 24.80
CA TRP A 237 21.69 13.34 23.71
C TRP A 237 21.18 13.73 22.32
N ILE A 238 19.87 14.05 22.16
CA ILE A 238 19.28 14.47 20.88
C ILE A 238 19.96 15.73 20.35
N LYS A 239 20.44 16.60 21.24
CA LYS A 239 21.13 17.84 20.87
C LYS A 239 22.39 17.58 20.04
N THR A 240 23.11 16.48 20.29
CA THR A 240 24.31 16.11 19.54
C THR A 240 23.98 15.73 18.08
N TYR A 241 22.73 15.38 17.77
CA TYR A 241 22.26 15.06 16.43
C TYR A 241 21.57 16.23 15.70
N LYS A 242 21.59 17.46 16.27
CA LYS A 242 20.83 18.59 15.73
C LYS A 242 21.13 18.88 14.26
N SER A 243 22.38 18.80 13.82
CA SER A 243 22.77 18.98 12.41
C SER A 243 22.24 17.87 11.52
N HIS A 244 22.35 16.62 11.96
CA HIS A 244 21.86 15.45 11.24
C HIS A 244 20.32 15.42 11.15
N ILE A 245 19.61 15.83 12.23
CA ILE A 245 18.15 15.95 12.22
C ILE A 245 17.71 16.98 11.18
N LYS A 246 18.43 18.09 11.03
CA LYS A 246 18.16 19.08 9.97
C LYS A 246 18.40 18.51 8.57
N GLU A 247 19.50 17.77 8.37
CA GLU A 247 19.79 17.12 7.10
C GLU A 247 18.73 16.08 6.75
N TRP A 248 18.36 15.21 7.71
CA TRP A 248 17.30 14.22 7.53
C TRP A 248 15.93 14.85 7.24
N ARG A 249 15.63 16.00 7.87
CA ARG A 249 14.44 16.79 7.54
C ARG A 249 14.48 17.26 6.09
N ALA A 250 15.59 17.85 5.66
CA ALA A 250 15.75 18.31 4.28
C ALA A 250 15.62 17.17 3.27
N MET A 251 16.15 15.97 3.58
CA MET A 251 15.94 14.78 2.75
C MET A 251 14.44 14.44 2.64
N LEU A 252 13.71 14.41 3.77
CA LEU A 252 12.26 14.15 3.75
C LEU A 252 11.51 15.21 2.95
N ASP A 253 11.85 16.47 3.09
CA ASP A 253 11.21 17.58 2.37
C ASP A 253 11.40 17.46 0.86
N VAL A 254 12.58 17.05 0.39
CA VAL A 254 12.84 16.73 -1.03
C VAL A 254 11.95 15.58 -1.50
N LEU A 255 11.95 14.46 -0.75
CA LEU A 255 11.17 13.26 -1.12
C LEU A 255 9.66 13.55 -1.15
N ASP A 256 9.18 14.34 -0.18
CA ASP A 256 7.76 14.72 -0.11
C ASP A 256 7.37 15.72 -1.22
N ALA A 257 8.26 16.62 -1.63
CA ALA A 257 8.04 17.53 -2.76
C ALA A 257 7.87 16.73 -4.06
N VAL A 258 8.77 15.78 -4.34
CA VAL A 258 8.70 14.92 -5.53
C VAL A 258 7.45 14.08 -5.54
N LYS A 259 7.18 13.39 -4.43
CA LYS A 259 5.97 12.56 -4.28
C LYS A 259 4.71 13.39 -4.47
N THR A 260 4.65 14.59 -3.91
CA THR A 260 3.48 15.47 -4.02
C THR A 260 3.27 15.91 -5.45
N GLU A 261 4.32 16.35 -6.16
CA GLU A 261 4.23 16.74 -7.56
C GLU A 261 3.69 15.60 -8.41
N ILE A 262 4.30 14.43 -8.35
CA ILE A 262 3.92 13.30 -9.20
C ILE A 262 2.55 12.72 -8.80
N LYS A 263 2.21 12.68 -7.53
CA LYS A 263 0.91 12.17 -7.07
C LYS A 263 -0.26 13.01 -7.53
N TYR A 264 -0.09 14.34 -7.57
CA TYR A 264 -1.19 15.26 -7.88
C TYR A 264 -1.20 15.78 -9.31
N ASN A 265 -0.08 15.69 -10.02
CA ASN A 265 0.05 16.18 -11.40
C ASN A 265 0.39 15.06 -12.39
N GLY A 266 0.68 13.84 -11.92
CA GLY A 266 1.16 12.73 -12.75
C GLY A 266 2.56 12.99 -13.29
N PHE A 267 3.08 12.04 -14.06
CA PHE A 267 4.25 12.28 -14.90
C PHE A 267 3.83 13.05 -16.16
N ASN A 268 4.49 14.17 -16.43
CA ASN A 268 4.26 14.99 -17.61
C ASN A 268 5.54 15.77 -17.98
N CYS A 269 5.52 16.47 -19.09
CA CYS A 269 6.68 17.21 -19.61
C CYS A 269 7.18 18.34 -18.67
N THR A 270 6.37 18.83 -17.73
CA THR A 270 6.76 19.87 -16.77
C THR A 270 7.24 19.32 -15.43
N SER A 271 7.04 18.04 -15.15
CA SER A 271 7.31 17.42 -13.85
C SER A 271 8.75 17.66 -13.38
N ILE A 272 9.75 17.49 -14.25
CA ILE A 272 11.17 17.70 -13.93
C ILE A 272 11.42 19.14 -13.49
N ASN A 273 10.91 20.10 -14.27
CA ASN A 273 11.11 21.51 -13.98
C ASN A 273 10.43 21.94 -12.68
N ASN A 274 9.22 21.42 -12.41
CA ASN A 274 8.48 21.70 -11.19
C ASN A 274 9.21 21.15 -9.96
N VAL A 275 9.72 19.91 -10.04
CA VAL A 275 10.53 19.31 -8.97
C VAL A 275 11.83 20.10 -8.80
N LYS A 276 12.60 20.40 -9.86
CA LYS A 276 13.84 21.19 -9.78
C LYS A 276 13.60 22.52 -9.06
N LYS A 277 12.54 23.25 -9.40
CA LYS A 277 12.18 24.51 -8.72
C LYS A 277 11.90 24.29 -7.22
N SER A 278 11.20 23.22 -6.86
CA SER A 278 10.82 22.92 -5.47
C SER A 278 12.00 22.53 -4.59
N ILE A 279 13.08 21.95 -5.16
CA ILE A 279 14.22 21.42 -4.39
C ILE A 279 15.50 22.25 -4.55
N THR A 280 15.53 23.28 -5.39
CA THR A 280 16.75 24.06 -5.70
C THR A 280 17.43 24.62 -4.46
N PHE A 281 16.68 25.13 -3.49
CA PHE A 281 17.22 25.69 -2.26
C PHE A 281 17.69 24.62 -1.25
N LEU A 282 17.29 23.35 -1.43
CA LEU A 282 17.64 22.26 -0.53
C LEU A 282 18.91 21.55 -0.98
N ASN A 283 19.21 21.46 -2.27
CA ASN A 283 20.33 20.66 -2.79
C ASN A 283 21.72 21.20 -2.43
N THR A 284 21.82 22.43 -1.96
CA THR A 284 23.07 23.04 -1.47
C THR A 284 23.36 22.73 0.01
N TYR A 285 22.46 22.04 0.70
CA TYR A 285 22.56 21.85 2.16
C TYR A 285 23.68 20.89 2.58
N SER A 286 23.89 19.79 1.85
CA SER A 286 24.95 18.84 2.07
C SER A 286 25.27 18.04 0.81
N GLN A 287 26.48 17.45 0.74
CA GLN A 287 26.86 16.58 -0.39
C GLN A 287 25.93 15.37 -0.52
N ARG A 288 25.48 14.80 0.60
CA ARG A 288 24.49 13.71 0.61
C ARG A 288 23.19 14.15 -0.04
N LEU A 289 22.68 15.32 0.32
CA LEU A 289 21.43 15.82 -0.23
C LEU A 289 21.53 16.13 -1.72
N LYS A 290 22.67 16.66 -2.15
CA LYS A 290 22.96 16.85 -3.57
C LYS A 290 22.86 15.53 -4.35
N TYR A 291 23.49 14.47 -3.84
CA TYR A 291 23.44 13.14 -4.44
C TYR A 291 22.00 12.59 -4.50
N VAL A 292 21.21 12.74 -3.43
CA VAL A 292 19.79 12.36 -3.41
C VAL A 292 19.01 13.10 -4.51
N CYS A 293 19.23 14.41 -4.68
CA CYS A 293 18.60 15.19 -5.72
C CYS A 293 18.99 14.72 -7.13
N GLU A 294 20.27 14.40 -7.34
CA GLU A 294 20.77 13.87 -8.62
C GLU A 294 20.11 12.53 -8.98
N GLU A 295 20.04 11.58 -8.02
CA GLU A 295 19.33 10.31 -8.23
C GLU A 295 17.83 10.51 -8.56
N ILE A 296 17.18 11.47 -7.91
CA ILE A 296 15.78 11.80 -8.17
C ILE A 296 15.60 12.37 -9.56
N ILE A 297 16.46 13.30 -9.98
CA ILE A 297 16.38 13.91 -11.32
C ILE A 297 16.62 12.86 -12.40
N ALA A 298 17.63 12.00 -12.25
CA ALA A 298 17.86 10.90 -13.19
C ALA A 298 16.63 9.99 -13.34
N TYR A 299 16.00 9.64 -12.23
CA TYR A 299 14.74 8.87 -12.27
C TYR A 299 13.62 9.62 -13.01
N LEU A 300 13.45 10.91 -12.75
CA LEU A 300 12.42 11.70 -13.43
C LEU A 300 12.72 11.86 -14.92
N GLU A 301 13.98 11.99 -15.30
CA GLU A 301 14.41 12.04 -16.70
C GLU A 301 14.09 10.74 -17.44
N GLU A 302 14.30 9.58 -16.79
CA GLU A 302 13.93 8.26 -17.31
C GLU A 302 12.39 8.15 -17.47
N GLU A 303 11.63 8.48 -16.41
CA GLU A 303 10.17 8.35 -16.41
C GLU A 303 9.44 9.40 -17.27
N CYS A 304 10.05 10.55 -17.53
CA CYS A 304 9.45 11.58 -18.37
C CYS A 304 9.96 11.57 -19.82
N ALA A 305 10.86 10.64 -20.18
CA ALA A 305 11.38 10.54 -21.54
C ALA A 305 10.26 10.21 -22.54
N GLY A 306 10.17 11.01 -23.63
CA GLY A 306 9.20 10.81 -24.70
C GLY A 306 7.73 10.86 -24.26
N ILE A 307 7.43 11.53 -23.14
CA ILE A 307 6.08 11.57 -22.58
C ILE A 307 5.19 12.56 -23.33
N ASP A 308 4.05 12.08 -23.81
CA ASP A 308 2.99 12.89 -24.41
C ASP A 308 1.75 12.88 -23.50
N GLY A 309 1.52 14.01 -22.85
CA GLY A 309 0.42 14.18 -21.90
C GLY A 309 0.76 13.79 -20.45
N VAL A 310 -0.25 13.35 -19.71
CA VAL A 310 -0.15 13.05 -18.27
C VAL A 310 -0.37 11.58 -18.02
N TYR A 311 0.55 10.95 -17.29
CA TYR A 311 0.51 9.52 -16.92
C TYR A 311 0.53 9.32 -15.41
N LEU A 312 0.01 8.18 -14.96
CA LEU A 312 -0.03 7.82 -13.55
C LEU A 312 1.37 7.56 -13.01
N GLY A 313 1.73 8.19 -11.88
CA GLY A 313 3.05 8.03 -11.28
C GLY A 313 3.05 7.41 -9.87
N CYS A 314 1.87 7.11 -9.31
CA CYS A 314 1.76 6.62 -7.94
C CYS A 314 0.75 5.48 -7.82
N SER A 315 1.16 4.37 -7.23
CA SER A 315 0.32 3.18 -6.99
C SER A 315 -0.26 3.09 -5.57
N ASP A 316 -0.20 4.15 -4.77
CA ASP A 316 -0.69 4.17 -3.37
C ASP A 316 -2.13 3.65 -3.21
N ILE A 317 -2.95 3.71 -4.26
CA ILE A 317 -4.34 3.24 -4.26
C ILE A 317 -4.44 1.74 -4.02
N ILE A 318 -3.56 0.93 -4.63
CA ILE A 318 -3.57 -0.52 -4.48
C ILE A 318 -3.14 -0.93 -3.07
N GLU A 319 -2.16 -0.23 -2.48
CA GLU A 319 -1.75 -0.47 -1.11
C GLU A 319 -2.82 -0.11 -0.10
N SER A 320 -3.56 0.97 -0.37
CA SER A 320 -4.71 1.35 0.45
C SER A 320 -5.80 0.27 0.44
N MET A 321 -6.04 -0.39 -0.71
CA MET A 321 -6.96 -1.53 -0.81
C MET A 321 -6.45 -2.74 -0.02
N PHE A 322 -5.18 -3.08 -0.15
CA PHE A 322 -4.57 -4.13 0.67
C PHE A 322 -4.62 -3.81 2.16
N GLY A 323 -4.42 -2.54 2.55
CA GLY A 323 -4.57 -2.09 3.93
C GLY A 323 -5.98 -2.34 4.48
N LYS A 324 -7.02 -2.02 3.70
CA LYS A 324 -8.42 -2.34 4.07
C LYS A 324 -8.65 -3.85 4.19
N TYR A 325 -8.19 -4.65 3.23
CA TYR A 325 -8.27 -6.11 3.28
C TYR A 325 -7.60 -6.68 4.54
N LYS A 326 -6.40 -6.21 4.88
CA LYS A 326 -5.65 -6.67 6.06
C LYS A 326 -6.37 -6.38 7.38
N ASN A 327 -7.22 -5.37 7.45
CA ASN A 327 -8.07 -5.12 8.61
C ASN A 327 -9.11 -6.23 8.83
N PHE A 328 -9.49 -6.96 7.78
CA PHE A 328 -10.36 -8.13 7.87
C PHE A 328 -9.55 -9.41 8.14
N SER A 329 -8.50 -9.66 7.36
CA SER A 329 -7.68 -10.88 7.48
C SER A 329 -6.83 -10.91 8.74
N GLY A 330 -6.39 -9.76 9.24
CA GLY A 330 -5.50 -9.63 10.40
C GLY A 330 -6.06 -10.11 11.74
N LYS A 331 -7.38 -10.41 11.80
CA LYS A 331 -8.06 -10.95 12.98
C LYS A 331 -8.06 -12.47 13.04
N SER A 332 -7.62 -13.15 11.99
CA SER A 332 -7.47 -14.61 11.97
C SER A 332 -6.19 -15.01 12.73
N PRO A 333 -6.21 -16.12 13.51
CA PRO A 333 -5.02 -16.70 14.11
C PRO A 333 -3.93 -17.04 13.09
N MET A 334 -4.35 -17.45 11.90
CA MET A 334 -3.50 -17.65 10.72
C MET A 334 -3.81 -16.56 9.70
N LYS A 335 -2.87 -15.63 9.50
CA LYS A 335 -2.96 -14.52 8.54
C LYS A 335 -2.69 -15.02 7.12
N GLU A 336 -3.46 -16.00 6.68
CA GLU A 336 -3.39 -16.53 5.32
C GLU A 336 -4.39 -15.85 4.39
N ILE A 337 -4.15 -15.95 3.08
CA ILE A 337 -5.13 -15.53 2.09
C ILE A 337 -6.32 -16.49 2.14
N GLY A 338 -7.47 -15.99 2.54
CA GLY A 338 -8.74 -16.70 2.61
C GLY A 338 -9.79 -16.08 1.69
N ARG A 339 -11.01 -16.62 1.71
CA ARG A 339 -12.14 -16.11 0.92
C ARG A 339 -12.43 -14.62 1.12
N THR A 340 -11.98 -14.04 2.25
CA THR A 340 -12.09 -12.60 2.53
C THR A 340 -11.34 -11.74 1.51
N ILE A 341 -10.47 -12.31 0.66
CA ILE A 341 -9.85 -11.61 -0.47
C ILE A 341 -10.90 -11.02 -1.41
N LEU A 342 -12.08 -11.64 -1.52
CA LEU A 342 -13.22 -11.14 -2.28
C LEU A 342 -13.79 -9.81 -1.75
N THR A 343 -13.32 -9.31 -0.59
CA THR A 343 -13.64 -7.94 -0.16
C THR A 343 -12.91 -6.88 -0.99
N ILE A 344 -11.79 -7.22 -1.64
CA ILE A 344 -11.02 -6.25 -2.44
C ILE A 344 -11.84 -5.69 -3.60
N PRO A 345 -12.51 -6.51 -4.44
CA PRO A 345 -13.38 -5.99 -5.49
C PRO A 345 -14.52 -5.10 -4.98
N VAL A 346 -15.00 -5.34 -3.74
CA VAL A 346 -16.05 -4.52 -3.13
C VAL A 346 -15.56 -3.11 -2.79
N PHE A 347 -14.26 -2.93 -2.53
CA PHE A 347 -13.68 -1.60 -2.27
C PHE A 347 -13.50 -0.75 -3.53
N ALA A 348 -13.46 -1.38 -4.71
CA ALA A 348 -13.30 -0.71 -5.98
C ALA A 348 -14.65 -0.35 -6.60
N GLY A 349 -14.70 0.79 -7.29
CA GLY A 349 -15.91 1.28 -7.94
C GLY A 349 -16.99 1.73 -6.96
N THR A 350 -18.05 2.30 -7.51
CA THR A 350 -19.24 2.69 -6.74
C THR A 350 -20.13 1.46 -6.48
N ILE A 351 -20.83 1.49 -5.36
CA ILE A 351 -21.83 0.47 -5.02
C ILE A 351 -23.18 1.09 -5.32
N ASN A 352 -24.00 0.43 -6.18
CA ASN A 352 -25.38 0.81 -6.42
C ASN A 352 -26.33 -0.34 -6.12
N CYS A 353 -27.59 -0.02 -5.85
CA CYS A 353 -28.59 -1.00 -5.44
C CYS A 353 -28.89 -2.02 -6.53
N ASP A 354 -28.93 -1.59 -7.79
CA ASP A 354 -29.27 -2.47 -8.92
C ASP A 354 -28.15 -3.51 -9.15
N GLU A 355 -26.89 -3.07 -9.10
CA GLU A 355 -25.73 -3.97 -9.21
C GLU A 355 -25.70 -4.99 -8.06
N VAL A 356 -26.00 -4.55 -6.84
CA VAL A 356 -26.09 -5.46 -5.69
C VAL A 356 -27.23 -6.47 -5.87
N LYS A 357 -28.39 -6.04 -6.37
CA LYS A 357 -29.52 -6.93 -6.66
C LYS A 357 -29.13 -7.99 -7.68
N ILE A 358 -28.57 -7.59 -8.83
CA ILE A 358 -28.09 -8.51 -9.87
C ILE A 358 -27.07 -9.50 -9.27
N ALA A 359 -26.11 -9.02 -8.48
CA ALA A 359 -25.12 -9.89 -7.85
C ALA A 359 -25.74 -10.92 -6.90
N MET A 360 -26.80 -10.54 -6.16
CA MET A 360 -27.52 -11.46 -5.27
C MET A 360 -28.42 -12.44 -6.04
N GLU A 361 -28.86 -12.11 -7.24
CA GLU A 361 -29.63 -13.00 -8.09
C GLU A 361 -28.76 -13.97 -8.89
N THR A 362 -27.54 -13.55 -9.29
CA THR A 362 -26.68 -14.31 -10.21
C THR A 362 -25.57 -15.09 -9.54
N VAL A 363 -25.10 -14.69 -8.35
CA VAL A 363 -24.02 -15.37 -7.61
C VAL A 363 -24.54 -15.96 -6.31
N SER A 364 -24.44 -17.27 -6.14
CA SER A 364 -24.85 -17.99 -4.94
C SER A 364 -23.72 -18.14 -3.91
N ALA A 365 -24.05 -18.56 -2.69
CA ALA A 365 -23.05 -18.95 -1.69
C ALA A 365 -22.24 -20.20 -2.11
N LYS A 366 -22.85 -21.06 -2.98
CA LYS A 366 -22.19 -22.23 -3.56
C LYS A 366 -21.08 -21.79 -4.50
N ASP A 367 -21.33 -20.82 -5.38
CA ASP A 367 -20.31 -20.28 -6.32
C ASP A 367 -19.11 -19.72 -5.58
N VAL A 368 -19.33 -19.02 -4.44
CA VAL A 368 -18.23 -18.53 -3.58
C VAL A 368 -17.43 -19.70 -2.98
N SER A 369 -18.11 -20.79 -2.61
CA SER A 369 -17.45 -21.97 -2.03
C SER A 369 -16.66 -22.75 -3.08
N GLU A 370 -17.17 -22.86 -4.30
CA GLU A 370 -16.48 -23.45 -5.44
C GLU A 370 -15.26 -22.61 -5.82
N TRP A 371 -15.43 -21.29 -5.96
CA TRP A 371 -14.30 -20.39 -6.20
C TRP A 371 -13.21 -20.53 -5.12
N GLN A 372 -13.61 -20.63 -3.84
CA GLN A 372 -12.66 -20.84 -2.74
C GLN A 372 -11.90 -22.15 -2.88
N LYS A 373 -12.59 -23.23 -3.23
CA LYS A 373 -12.00 -24.56 -3.41
C LYS A 373 -10.96 -24.53 -4.54
N ASP A 374 -11.32 -23.93 -5.67
CA ASP A 374 -10.50 -23.91 -6.88
C ASP A 374 -9.26 -23.02 -6.74
N ASN A 375 -9.39 -21.87 -6.06
CA ASN A 375 -8.32 -20.89 -5.96
C ASN A 375 -7.51 -21.00 -4.65
N LEU A 376 -8.16 -21.33 -3.53
CA LEU A 376 -7.52 -21.30 -2.21
C LEU A 376 -7.23 -22.68 -1.64
N GLY A 377 -8.00 -23.71 -2.00
CA GLY A 377 -7.87 -25.08 -1.45
C GLY A 377 -8.03 -25.12 0.08
N THR A 378 -7.34 -26.06 0.74
CA THR A 378 -7.45 -26.26 2.20
C THR A 378 -6.67 -25.19 2.97
N SER A 379 -7.33 -24.53 3.95
CA SER A 379 -6.71 -23.49 4.78
C SER A 379 -5.63 -24.06 5.71
N LEU A 380 -4.66 -23.21 6.06
CA LEU A 380 -3.62 -23.57 7.06
C LEU A 380 -4.25 -23.89 8.42
N TYR A 381 -5.34 -23.21 8.77
CA TYR A 381 -6.08 -23.49 10.00
C TYR A 381 -6.69 -24.90 9.99
N SER A 382 -7.31 -25.31 8.87
CA SER A 382 -7.86 -26.66 8.71
C SER A 382 -6.75 -27.73 8.74
N LYS A 383 -5.63 -27.48 8.05
CA LYS A 383 -4.46 -28.37 8.09
C LYS A 383 -3.89 -28.53 9.50
N ARG A 384 -3.79 -27.41 10.23
CA ARG A 384 -3.35 -27.41 11.65
C ARG A 384 -4.29 -28.23 12.50
N LYS A 385 -5.61 -28.00 12.39
CA LYS A 385 -6.62 -28.76 13.15
C LYS A 385 -6.51 -30.26 12.88
N GLN A 386 -6.37 -30.68 11.63
CA GLN A 386 -6.18 -32.09 11.27
C GLN A 386 -4.89 -32.66 11.86
N ALA A 387 -3.76 -31.98 11.74
CA ALA A 387 -2.47 -32.45 12.27
C ALA A 387 -2.50 -32.66 13.79
N PHE A 388 -3.18 -31.79 14.53
CA PHE A 388 -3.27 -31.92 15.99
C PHE A 388 -4.39 -32.85 16.46
N SER A 389 -5.44 -33.10 15.67
CA SER A 389 -6.48 -34.09 16.02
C SER A 389 -5.99 -35.52 15.86
N LEU A 390 -5.13 -35.80 14.87
CA LEU A 390 -4.52 -37.12 14.65
C LEU A 390 -3.57 -37.55 15.78
N ASN A 391 -3.02 -36.60 16.54
CA ASN A 391 -2.16 -36.91 17.70
C ASN A 391 -2.95 -37.24 18.98
N ASN A 392 -4.24 -36.86 19.05
CA ASN A 392 -5.09 -37.17 20.20
C ASN A 392 -5.78 -38.55 20.10
N THR A 393 -5.66 -39.25 18.99
CA THR A 393 -6.21 -40.62 18.82
C THR A 393 -5.18 -41.73 19.00
N LYS A 394 -3.93 -41.39 19.39
CA LYS A 394 -2.83 -42.33 19.62
C LYS A 394 -2.38 -42.45 21.09
N ASN A 395 -3.21 -41.95 22.06
CA ASN A 395 -3.00 -42.19 23.49
C ASN A 395 -4.14 -43.00 24.05
#